data_c8e2b38ed079fe042739c20e65708de4
#
_entry.id   c8e2b38ed079fe042739c20e65708de4
#
_cell.length_a   1.000
_cell.length_b   1.000
_cell.length_c   1.000
_cell.angle_alpha   90.00
_cell.angle_beta   90.00
_cell.angle_gamma   90.00
#
_symmetry.space_group_name_H-M   'P 1'
#
loop_
_entity.id
_entity.type
_entity.pdbx_description
1 polymer ?
#
loop_
_entity_poly.entity_id
_entity_poly.type
_entity_poly.pdbx_seq_one_letter_code
_entity_poly.pdbx_strand_id
1 'polypeptide(L)'
;MEDLLAATSSLTRPPDSEPLADLLGRLALARLDPLPQRQVLAAVKTSTGIAVSILEKQLVELRRRVNATGDVRRAPVGAPWTSLLRIDASGAPERNEANVITALSLDAAFAGALMFDEFSQEIIVARALPWDPAGTAHPRPWGEADDVRCAEWLQRQEINVPPVVVGRSVVAVSRNIRIHPVRDYLEALAWDGTPRLDAWAVTYLGAEDTSLHRSMASLWMVSAVARIMQPGCKADHMLILEGPQGIRKSTALKVLASEPWFTDELAELGSKDAAQQMRGIWIIEMAELDAIGQADVSRIKAFLSRTTDRYRPPYERYVVTVPRQCVFAGTVNPDTYLRDETGNRRFWPLRCGDIDLDGLRRDRNHLWAEAVARYRAGAPWWIEDRTLVAEASAAQEARYQGDAWDARIERWLISERKSVNVGVGHFEDWQERFVPRAKPLTDVSVSELLEQALGIEAAKWTKGDQMRVGAYLKAKKWERYKTTGAPKDGVAREWRYRRLSPPEEGA
;
A
#
# COMPACT_ATOMS: atom_id res chain seq x y z
N MET A 1 54.22 -3.57 -22.31
CA MET A 1 54.53 -4.06 -23.67
C MET A 1 56.00 -4.53 -23.75
N GLU A 2 56.95 -3.76 -23.30
CA GLU A 2 58.36 -4.09 -23.35
C GLU A 2 58.67 -5.39 -22.61
N ASP A 3 58.12 -5.63 -21.42
CA ASP A 3 58.29 -6.88 -20.63
C ASP A 3 57.68 -8.10 -21.38
N LEU A 4 56.61 -7.95 -22.12
CA LEU A 4 55.98 -9.03 -22.90
C LEU A 4 56.81 -9.34 -24.15
N LEU A 5 57.39 -8.36 -24.79
CA LEU A 5 58.32 -8.52 -25.91
C LEU A 5 59.63 -9.14 -25.45
N ALA A 6 60.20 -8.71 -24.32
CA ALA A 6 61.39 -9.31 -23.71
C ALA A 6 61.18 -10.82 -23.40
N ALA A 7 60.03 -11.15 -22.86
CA ALA A 7 59.69 -12.57 -22.55
C ALA A 7 59.57 -13.47 -23.80
N THR A 8 59.38 -12.92 -25.01
CA THR A 8 59.37 -13.73 -26.23
C THR A 8 60.78 -14.28 -26.59
N SER A 9 61.85 -13.64 -26.08
CA SER A 9 63.23 -14.03 -26.33
C SER A 9 63.64 -15.29 -25.57
N SER A 10 62.91 -15.67 -24.52
CA SER A 10 63.12 -16.90 -23.73
C SER A 10 62.41 -18.12 -24.32
N LEU A 11 61.59 -17.98 -25.36
CA LEU A 11 60.87 -19.07 -25.99
C LEU A 11 61.77 -19.87 -26.91
N THR A 12 61.65 -21.22 -26.90
CA THR A 12 62.42 -22.18 -27.67
C THR A 12 61.67 -22.74 -28.88
N ARG A 13 62.36 -23.38 -29.79
CA ARG A 13 61.75 -24.08 -30.94
C ARG A 13 62.25 -25.54 -30.98
N PRO A 14 61.41 -26.56 -30.75
CA PRO A 14 59.96 -26.46 -30.46
C PRO A 14 59.68 -25.77 -29.14
N PRO A 15 58.50 -25.11 -28.96
CA PRO A 15 58.20 -24.34 -27.79
C PRO A 15 57.98 -25.25 -26.57
N ASP A 16 58.62 -24.89 -25.46
CA ASP A 16 58.25 -25.43 -24.16
C ASP A 16 56.87 -24.92 -23.79
N SER A 17 56.01 -25.85 -23.35
CA SER A 17 54.58 -25.55 -23.08
C SER A 17 54.39 -24.58 -21.94
N GLU A 18 55.25 -24.60 -20.90
CA GLU A 18 55.09 -23.80 -19.69
C GLU A 18 55.43 -22.30 -19.87
N PRO A 19 56.59 -21.93 -20.49
CA PRO A 19 56.88 -20.50 -20.75
C PRO A 19 55.94 -19.89 -21.77
N LEU A 20 55.46 -20.63 -22.75
CA LEU A 20 54.50 -20.16 -23.73
C LEU A 20 53.11 -19.93 -23.12
N ALA A 21 52.68 -20.85 -22.24
CA ALA A 21 51.36 -20.70 -21.52
C ALA A 21 51.40 -19.52 -20.56
N ASP A 22 52.52 -19.32 -19.85
CA ASP A 22 52.71 -18.15 -18.97
C ASP A 22 52.62 -16.81 -19.76
N LEU A 23 53.37 -16.74 -20.87
CA LEU A 23 53.37 -15.56 -21.70
C LEU A 23 51.97 -15.23 -22.27
N LEU A 24 51.26 -16.28 -22.79
CA LEU A 24 49.89 -16.08 -23.29
C LEU A 24 48.91 -15.72 -22.16
N GLY A 25 49.10 -16.27 -20.95
CA GLY A 25 48.32 -15.92 -19.77
C GLY A 25 48.51 -14.42 -19.40
N ARG A 26 49.75 -13.96 -19.35
CA ARG A 26 50.12 -12.54 -19.10
C ARG A 26 49.57 -11.61 -20.19
N LEU A 27 49.65 -12.06 -21.47
CA LEU A 27 49.08 -11.33 -22.61
C LEU A 27 47.53 -11.26 -22.54
N ALA A 28 46.87 -12.35 -22.09
CA ALA A 28 45.44 -12.36 -21.87
C ALA A 28 45.00 -11.36 -20.80
N LEU A 29 45.76 -11.20 -19.73
CA LEU A 29 45.54 -10.28 -18.64
C LEU A 29 45.87 -8.83 -19.00
N ALA A 30 46.89 -8.60 -19.85
CA ALA A 30 47.39 -7.26 -20.16
C ALA A 30 46.47 -6.41 -21.06
N ARG A 31 45.44 -7.02 -21.70
CA ARG A 31 44.42 -6.35 -22.54
C ARG A 31 45.00 -5.23 -23.44
N LEU A 32 46.06 -5.55 -24.18
CA LEU A 32 46.69 -4.61 -25.10
C LEU A 32 45.79 -4.26 -26.28
N ASP A 33 45.96 -3.06 -26.85
CA ASP A 33 45.34 -2.68 -28.10
C ASP A 33 45.69 -3.62 -29.25
N PRO A 34 44.87 -3.73 -30.30
CA PRO A 34 45.07 -4.69 -31.39
C PRO A 34 46.46 -4.64 -32.04
N LEU A 35 47.05 -3.46 -32.22
CA LEU A 35 48.33 -3.30 -32.87
C LEU A 35 49.50 -3.81 -31.97
N PRO A 36 49.67 -3.34 -30.72
CA PRO A 36 50.64 -3.90 -29.78
C PRO A 36 50.47 -5.42 -29.55
N GLN A 37 49.23 -5.89 -29.46
CA GLN A 37 48.97 -7.35 -29.32
C GLN A 37 49.50 -8.15 -30.52
N ARG A 38 49.25 -7.69 -31.73
CA ARG A 38 49.77 -8.33 -32.95
C ARG A 38 51.29 -8.35 -33.01
N GLN A 39 51.96 -7.27 -32.51
CA GLN A 39 53.43 -7.23 -32.45
C GLN A 39 53.97 -8.32 -31.52
N VAL A 40 53.38 -8.50 -30.32
CA VAL A 40 53.78 -9.57 -29.38
C VAL A 40 53.54 -10.96 -30.03
N LEU A 41 52.36 -11.17 -30.63
CA LEU A 41 52.04 -12.47 -31.28
C LEU A 41 52.95 -12.75 -32.51
N ALA A 42 53.37 -11.73 -33.23
CA ALA A 42 54.34 -11.91 -34.32
C ALA A 42 55.73 -12.25 -33.78
N ALA A 43 56.16 -11.67 -32.67
CA ALA A 43 57.41 -12.04 -31.98
C ALA A 43 57.35 -13.49 -31.48
N VAL A 44 56.25 -13.92 -30.85
CA VAL A 44 56.03 -15.30 -30.44
C VAL A 44 56.07 -16.28 -31.64
N LYS A 45 55.46 -15.94 -32.79
CA LYS A 45 55.56 -16.71 -34.01
C LYS A 45 57.03 -16.88 -34.49
N THR A 46 57.79 -15.82 -34.42
CA THR A 46 59.22 -15.82 -34.83
C THR A 46 60.03 -16.77 -33.93
N SER A 47 59.83 -16.75 -32.64
CA SER A 47 60.55 -17.58 -31.67
C SER A 47 60.08 -19.02 -31.69
N THR A 48 58.76 -19.30 -31.77
CA THR A 48 58.18 -20.62 -31.61
C THR A 48 57.82 -21.33 -32.91
N GLY A 49 57.62 -20.62 -34.04
CA GLY A 49 57.14 -21.15 -35.27
C GLY A 49 55.61 -21.37 -35.32
N ILE A 50 54.87 -21.09 -34.25
CA ILE A 50 53.43 -21.29 -34.23
C ILE A 50 52.73 -20.17 -35.02
N ALA A 51 51.74 -20.54 -35.84
CA ALA A 51 51.00 -19.55 -36.62
C ALA A 51 50.21 -18.59 -35.73
N VAL A 52 50.22 -17.27 -36.09
CA VAL A 52 49.53 -16.22 -35.30
C VAL A 52 48.06 -16.55 -35.12
N SER A 53 47.38 -17.15 -36.10
CA SER A 53 46.00 -17.54 -36.01
C SER A 53 45.72 -18.61 -34.92
N ILE A 54 46.68 -19.49 -34.62
CA ILE A 54 46.59 -20.48 -33.55
C ILE A 54 46.78 -19.78 -32.19
N LEU A 55 47.76 -18.86 -32.10
CA LEU A 55 48.02 -18.08 -30.90
C LEU A 55 46.83 -17.15 -30.55
N GLU A 56 46.20 -16.54 -31.55
CA GLU A 56 44.98 -15.74 -31.38
C GLU A 56 43.83 -16.60 -30.82
N LYS A 57 43.62 -17.81 -31.36
CA LYS A 57 42.59 -18.72 -30.83
C LYS A 57 42.86 -19.13 -29.37
N GLN A 58 44.10 -19.44 -29.04
CA GLN A 58 44.49 -19.80 -27.67
C GLN A 58 44.33 -18.59 -26.73
N LEU A 59 44.68 -17.38 -27.18
CA LEU A 59 44.50 -16.15 -26.42
C LEU A 59 43.00 -15.85 -26.13
N VAL A 60 42.13 -16.04 -27.13
CA VAL A 60 40.67 -15.92 -26.97
C VAL A 60 40.15 -16.91 -25.94
N GLU A 61 40.60 -18.18 -26.01
CA GLU A 61 40.16 -19.20 -25.04
C GLU A 61 40.68 -18.94 -23.62
N LEU A 62 41.91 -18.48 -23.49
CA LEU A 62 42.47 -18.07 -22.19
C LEU A 62 41.70 -16.85 -21.61
N ARG A 63 41.37 -15.87 -22.42
CA ARG A 63 40.54 -14.74 -22.00
C ARG A 63 39.15 -15.18 -21.58
N ARG A 64 38.57 -16.15 -22.29
CA ARG A 64 37.27 -16.75 -21.94
C ARG A 64 37.33 -17.49 -20.59
N ARG A 65 38.40 -18.24 -20.31
CA ARG A 65 38.60 -18.90 -19.01
C ARG A 65 38.82 -17.91 -17.88
N VAL A 66 39.64 -16.88 -18.06
CA VAL A 66 39.86 -15.80 -17.09
C VAL A 66 38.57 -15.09 -16.76
N ASN A 67 37.68 -14.84 -17.76
CA ASN A 67 36.39 -14.24 -17.55
C ASN A 67 35.35 -15.22 -16.92
N ALA A 68 35.48 -16.54 -17.14
CA ALA A 68 34.56 -17.57 -16.62
C ALA A 68 34.81 -17.91 -15.13
N THR A 69 36.04 -17.73 -14.63
CA THR A 69 36.40 -18.06 -13.25
C THR A 69 35.89 -17.08 -12.21
N GLY A 70 35.04 -16.11 -12.59
CA GLY A 70 34.19 -15.36 -11.64
C GLY A 70 34.86 -14.67 -10.45
N ASP A 71 36.18 -14.60 -10.44
CA ASP A 71 36.90 -13.85 -9.43
C ASP A 71 36.70 -12.36 -9.73
N VAL A 72 35.72 -11.78 -9.05
CA VAL A 72 35.58 -10.32 -8.94
C VAL A 72 36.82 -9.85 -8.18
N ARG A 73 37.96 -9.81 -8.87
CA ARG A 73 39.14 -9.15 -8.32
C ARG A 73 38.71 -7.72 -8.01
N ARG A 74 38.72 -7.36 -6.74
CA ARG A 74 38.65 -5.95 -6.33
C ARG A 74 39.64 -5.21 -7.24
N ALA A 75 39.13 -4.32 -8.08
CA ALA A 75 39.98 -3.47 -8.89
C ALA A 75 41.03 -2.81 -7.99
N PRO A 76 42.27 -2.64 -8.44
CA PRO A 76 43.22 -1.80 -7.74
C PRO A 76 42.59 -0.45 -7.46
N VAL A 77 42.73 0.07 -6.25
CA VAL A 77 42.19 1.38 -5.89
C VAL A 77 42.73 2.41 -6.89
N GLY A 78 41.80 3.03 -7.68
CA GLY A 78 42.15 4.01 -8.71
C GLY A 78 42.14 3.50 -10.16
N ALA A 79 41.85 2.22 -10.44
CA ALA A 79 41.67 1.78 -11.83
C ALA A 79 40.35 2.31 -12.41
N PRO A 80 40.31 2.81 -13.66
CA PRO A 80 39.07 3.23 -14.27
C PRO A 80 38.11 2.03 -14.38
N TRP A 81 36.81 2.22 -14.07
CA TRP A 81 35.79 1.17 -14.11
C TRP A 81 35.71 0.46 -15.48
N THR A 82 36.12 1.15 -16.57
CA THR A 82 36.20 0.59 -17.91
C THR A 82 37.10 -0.63 -18.01
N SER A 83 38.13 -0.73 -17.13
CA SER A 83 38.99 -1.91 -17.07
C SER A 83 38.32 -3.17 -16.52
N LEU A 84 37.16 -3.04 -15.91
CA LEU A 84 36.35 -4.13 -15.35
C LEU A 84 35.27 -4.62 -16.31
N LEU A 85 35.14 -3.99 -17.46
CA LEU A 85 34.15 -4.42 -18.46
C LEU A 85 34.48 -5.79 -19.02
N ARG A 86 33.46 -6.57 -19.24
CA ARG A 86 33.53 -7.80 -20.04
C ARG A 86 33.69 -7.39 -21.50
N ILE A 87 34.66 -7.97 -22.16
CA ILE A 87 34.93 -7.71 -23.58
C ILE A 87 34.64 -8.96 -24.40
N ASP A 88 34.19 -8.76 -25.60
CA ASP A 88 33.98 -9.82 -26.61
C ASP A 88 35.32 -10.24 -27.28
N ALA A 89 35.24 -11.19 -28.21
CA ALA A 89 36.38 -11.69 -28.93
C ALA A 89 37.09 -10.62 -29.80
N SER A 90 36.39 -9.55 -30.16
CA SER A 90 36.95 -8.44 -30.92
C SER A 90 37.64 -7.36 -30.07
N GLY A 91 37.51 -7.47 -28.72
CA GLY A 91 38.03 -6.51 -27.76
C GLY A 91 37.05 -5.39 -27.44
N ALA A 92 35.82 -5.42 -27.94
CA ALA A 92 34.76 -4.46 -27.64
C ALA A 92 33.99 -4.84 -26.36
N PRO A 93 33.43 -3.87 -25.61
CA PRO A 93 32.57 -4.16 -24.47
C PRO A 93 31.36 -5.03 -24.86
N GLU A 94 31.11 -6.12 -24.14
CA GLU A 94 29.92 -6.96 -24.34
C GLU A 94 28.64 -6.15 -24.08
N ARG A 95 27.60 -6.38 -24.90
CA ARG A 95 26.29 -5.70 -24.84
C ARG A 95 25.37 -6.40 -23.86
N ASN A 96 25.69 -6.34 -22.57
CA ASN A 96 24.97 -7.09 -21.54
C ASN A 96 24.74 -6.26 -20.26
N GLU A 97 23.86 -6.77 -19.41
CA GLU A 97 23.52 -6.16 -18.12
C GLU A 97 24.75 -6.03 -17.20
N ALA A 98 25.70 -6.95 -17.24
CA ALA A 98 26.88 -6.90 -16.37
C ALA A 98 27.72 -5.65 -16.60
N ASN A 99 27.95 -5.27 -17.85
CA ASN A 99 28.70 -4.07 -18.18
C ASN A 99 27.94 -2.79 -17.82
N VAL A 100 26.60 -2.79 -18.02
CA VAL A 100 25.75 -1.65 -17.59
C VAL A 100 25.78 -1.50 -16.07
N ILE A 101 25.62 -2.58 -15.31
CA ILE A 101 25.68 -2.57 -13.85
C ILE A 101 27.04 -2.06 -13.38
N THR A 102 28.13 -2.52 -14.01
CA THR A 102 29.50 -2.04 -13.68
C THR A 102 29.62 -0.54 -13.90
N ALA A 103 29.18 -0.02 -15.04
CA ALA A 103 29.21 1.41 -15.34
C ALA A 103 28.38 2.22 -14.33
N LEU A 104 27.11 1.85 -14.13
CA LEU A 104 26.21 2.57 -13.22
C LEU A 104 26.62 2.48 -11.74
N SER A 105 27.34 1.43 -11.33
CA SER A 105 27.78 1.27 -9.95
C SER A 105 29.11 1.98 -9.63
N LEU A 106 29.96 2.16 -10.62
CA LEU A 106 31.34 2.58 -10.41
C LEU A 106 31.68 3.93 -11.04
N ASP A 107 30.93 4.41 -12.02
CA ASP A 107 31.16 5.72 -12.60
C ASP A 107 30.76 6.84 -11.62
N ALA A 108 31.60 7.84 -11.50
CA ALA A 108 31.39 8.98 -10.61
C ALA A 108 30.07 9.74 -10.91
N ALA A 109 29.61 9.72 -12.15
CA ALA A 109 28.36 10.36 -12.56
C ALA A 109 27.13 9.70 -11.88
N PHE A 110 27.20 8.43 -11.53
CA PHE A 110 26.10 7.68 -10.90
C PHE A 110 26.29 7.40 -9.41
N ALA A 111 27.45 7.70 -8.84
CA ALA A 111 27.74 7.43 -7.42
C ALA A 111 26.70 8.11 -6.52
N GLY A 112 25.88 7.32 -5.84
CA GLY A 112 24.80 7.81 -4.98
C GLY A 112 23.63 8.51 -5.70
N ALA A 113 23.57 8.43 -7.04
CA ALA A 113 22.50 9.06 -7.80
C ALA A 113 21.23 8.21 -7.89
N LEU A 114 21.37 6.88 -7.91
CA LEU A 114 20.27 5.95 -8.08
C LEU A 114 19.91 5.30 -6.74
N MET A 115 18.69 5.51 -6.30
CA MET A 115 18.16 4.97 -5.05
C MET A 115 16.84 4.27 -5.31
N PHE A 116 16.48 3.32 -4.47
CA PHE A 116 15.17 2.67 -4.49
C PHE A 116 14.34 3.10 -3.30
N ASP A 117 13.23 3.76 -3.56
CA ASP A 117 12.26 4.11 -2.52
C ASP A 117 11.38 2.89 -2.19
N GLU A 118 11.54 2.36 -0.98
CA GLU A 118 10.76 1.22 -0.48
C GLU A 118 9.30 1.58 -0.20
N PHE A 119 8.96 2.86 -0.09
CA PHE A 119 7.61 3.31 0.19
C PHE A 119 6.78 3.46 -1.08
N SER A 120 7.29 4.19 -2.08
CA SER A 120 6.62 4.33 -3.39
C SER A 120 6.90 3.15 -4.32
N GLN A 121 7.92 2.31 -4.03
CA GLN A 121 8.41 1.25 -4.92
C GLN A 121 8.92 1.80 -6.26
N GLU A 122 9.54 2.96 -6.23
CA GLU A 122 10.07 3.67 -7.40
C GLU A 122 11.58 3.83 -7.33
N ILE A 123 12.18 4.01 -8.48
CA ILE A 123 13.60 4.38 -8.59
C ILE A 123 13.69 5.90 -8.54
N ILE A 124 14.52 6.39 -7.65
CA ILE A 124 14.72 7.81 -7.40
C ILE A 124 16.10 8.24 -7.90
N VAL A 125 16.11 9.31 -8.66
CA VAL A 125 17.31 10.05 -9.05
C VAL A 125 17.55 11.12 -7.99
N ALA A 126 18.53 10.89 -7.12
CA ALA A 126 18.78 11.75 -5.96
C ALA A 126 19.58 13.02 -6.29
N ARG A 127 20.33 13.03 -7.40
CA ARG A 127 21.15 14.17 -7.88
C ARG A 127 21.25 14.18 -9.38
N ALA A 128 21.69 15.30 -9.94
CA ALA A 128 21.80 15.50 -11.38
C ALA A 128 22.61 14.41 -12.09
N LEU A 129 22.05 13.92 -13.18
CA LEU A 129 22.66 12.96 -14.11
C LEU A 129 23.31 13.72 -15.29
N PRO A 130 24.22 13.07 -16.06
CA PRO A 130 24.94 13.72 -17.16
C PRO A 130 24.07 14.38 -18.23
N TRP A 131 22.84 13.98 -18.34
CA TRP A 131 21.86 14.49 -19.32
C TRP A 131 20.81 15.42 -18.74
N ASP A 132 20.80 15.62 -17.42
CA ASP A 132 19.82 16.51 -16.81
C ASP A 132 20.11 17.97 -17.18
N PRO A 133 19.09 18.73 -17.61
CA PRO A 133 19.24 20.18 -17.81
C PRO A 133 19.65 20.88 -16.52
N ALA A 134 20.39 21.98 -16.65
CA ALA A 134 20.72 22.82 -15.52
C ALA A 134 19.44 23.31 -14.81
N GLY A 135 19.39 23.17 -13.49
CA GLY A 135 18.22 23.56 -12.68
C GLY A 135 17.14 22.49 -12.55
N THR A 136 17.33 21.28 -13.08
CA THR A 136 16.42 20.15 -12.80
C THR A 136 16.33 19.91 -11.31
N ALA A 137 15.11 19.86 -10.78
CA ALA A 137 14.88 19.59 -9.36
C ALA A 137 15.16 18.11 -9.01
N HIS A 138 15.82 17.90 -7.88
CA HIS A 138 16.08 16.58 -7.30
C HIS A 138 15.66 16.56 -5.83
N PRO A 139 15.23 15.41 -5.28
CA PRO A 139 15.08 14.10 -5.94
C PRO A 139 13.91 14.07 -6.95
N ARG A 140 14.02 13.22 -7.97
CA ARG A 140 12.96 12.97 -8.95
C ARG A 140 12.85 11.47 -9.29
N PRO A 141 11.68 10.99 -9.77
CA PRO A 141 11.57 9.62 -10.27
C PRO A 141 12.43 9.41 -11.52
N TRP A 142 12.93 8.18 -11.69
CA TRP A 142 13.49 7.68 -12.93
C TRP A 142 12.36 7.37 -13.91
N GLY A 143 12.44 7.82 -15.15
CA GLY A 143 11.44 7.61 -16.18
C GLY A 143 11.98 6.93 -17.44
N GLU A 144 11.09 6.57 -18.36
CA GLU A 144 11.45 5.95 -19.66
C GLU A 144 12.45 6.81 -20.47
N ALA A 145 12.35 8.14 -20.38
CA ALA A 145 13.30 9.04 -21.01
C ALA A 145 14.72 8.86 -20.45
N ASP A 146 14.86 8.52 -19.17
CA ASP A 146 16.15 8.26 -18.57
C ASP A 146 16.76 6.95 -19.07
N ASP A 147 15.96 5.91 -19.35
CA ASP A 147 16.44 4.66 -19.98
C ASP A 147 17.09 4.96 -21.33
N VAL A 148 16.47 5.81 -22.15
CA VAL A 148 16.99 6.19 -23.48
C VAL A 148 18.26 7.03 -23.34
N ARG A 149 18.26 8.03 -22.45
CA ARG A 149 19.41 8.92 -22.23
C ARG A 149 20.60 8.18 -21.63
N CYS A 150 20.33 7.28 -20.71
CA CYS A 150 21.37 6.41 -20.16
C CYS A 150 21.94 5.45 -21.20
N ALA A 151 21.10 4.88 -22.08
CA ALA A 151 21.59 4.07 -23.20
C ALA A 151 22.49 4.88 -24.14
N GLU A 152 22.10 6.11 -24.47
CA GLU A 152 22.92 7.03 -25.27
C GLU A 152 24.27 7.31 -24.59
N TRP A 153 24.26 7.61 -23.29
CA TRP A 153 25.48 7.84 -22.51
C TRP A 153 26.40 6.61 -22.51
N LEU A 154 25.84 5.39 -22.31
CA LEU A 154 26.59 4.13 -22.36
C LEU A 154 27.17 3.86 -23.76
N GLN A 155 26.43 4.14 -24.82
CA GLN A 155 26.90 3.99 -26.20
C GLN A 155 28.09 4.90 -26.51
N ARG A 156 28.14 6.10 -25.93
CA ARG A 156 29.32 6.99 -25.99
C ARG A 156 30.53 6.42 -25.25
N GLN A 157 30.33 5.50 -24.32
CA GLN A 157 31.34 4.69 -23.62
C GLN A 157 31.59 3.34 -24.31
N GLU A 158 31.18 3.19 -25.57
CA GLU A 158 31.30 2.00 -26.40
C GLU A 158 30.47 0.78 -25.90
N ILE A 159 29.60 0.96 -24.88
CA ILE A 159 28.68 -0.07 -24.37
C ILE A 159 27.36 0.04 -25.13
N ASN A 160 27.27 -0.61 -26.30
CA ASN A 160 26.15 -0.51 -27.24
C ASN A 160 24.95 -1.36 -26.78
N VAL A 161 24.21 -0.93 -25.77
CA VAL A 161 23.02 -1.61 -25.23
C VAL A 161 21.72 -0.88 -25.59
N PRO A 162 20.60 -1.61 -25.76
CA PRO A 162 19.28 -0.98 -25.90
C PRO A 162 18.71 -0.52 -24.55
N PRO A 163 17.77 0.47 -24.54
CA PRO A 163 17.15 1.00 -23.30
C PRO A 163 16.55 -0.07 -22.38
N VAL A 164 15.99 -1.15 -22.92
CA VAL A 164 15.43 -2.24 -22.12
C VAL A 164 16.47 -2.94 -21.23
N VAL A 165 17.71 -3.04 -21.65
CA VAL A 165 18.83 -3.59 -20.85
C VAL A 165 19.20 -2.60 -19.74
N VAL A 166 19.18 -1.30 -20.07
CA VAL A 166 19.40 -0.22 -19.09
C VAL A 166 18.36 -0.27 -17.99
N GLY A 167 17.07 -0.26 -18.32
CA GLY A 167 15.99 -0.28 -17.33
C GLY A 167 16.12 -1.44 -16.33
N ARG A 168 16.43 -2.65 -16.81
CA ARG A 168 16.69 -3.81 -15.93
C ARG A 168 17.90 -3.61 -15.02
N SER A 169 18.95 -3.05 -15.55
CA SER A 169 20.19 -2.82 -14.81
C SER A 169 20.04 -1.72 -13.76
N VAL A 170 19.30 -0.66 -14.07
CA VAL A 170 18.98 0.43 -13.14
C VAL A 170 18.16 -0.07 -11.95
N VAL A 171 17.17 -0.94 -12.18
CA VAL A 171 16.43 -1.63 -11.10
C VAL A 171 17.38 -2.40 -10.17
N ALA A 172 18.36 -3.10 -10.73
CA ALA A 172 19.32 -3.86 -9.94
C ALA A 172 20.25 -2.95 -9.13
N VAL A 173 20.76 -1.87 -9.74
CA VAL A 173 21.70 -0.93 -9.12
C VAL A 173 21.02 -0.09 -8.04
N SER A 174 19.83 0.44 -8.31
CA SER A 174 19.10 1.30 -7.38
C SER A 174 18.82 0.60 -6.04
N ARG A 175 18.58 -0.71 -6.06
CA ARG A 175 18.32 -1.51 -4.85
C ARG A 175 19.52 -1.64 -3.90
N ASN A 176 20.70 -1.22 -4.30
CA ASN A 176 21.87 -1.16 -3.42
C ASN A 176 21.76 0.00 -2.39
N ILE A 177 21.03 1.06 -2.73
CA ILE A 177 20.75 2.18 -1.84
C ILE A 177 19.24 2.30 -1.69
N ARG A 178 18.74 1.89 -0.54
CA ARG A 178 17.31 1.91 -0.23
C ARG A 178 17.00 3.08 0.68
N ILE A 179 15.93 3.79 0.37
CA ILE A 179 15.40 4.89 1.16
C ILE A 179 13.95 4.62 1.51
N HIS A 180 13.48 5.26 2.55
CA HIS A 180 12.08 5.23 2.94
C HIS A 180 11.68 6.60 3.51
N PRO A 181 11.23 7.53 2.68
CA PRO A 181 11.09 8.94 3.07
C PRO A 181 10.27 9.19 4.34
N VAL A 182 9.16 8.46 4.53
CA VAL A 182 8.33 8.61 5.73
C VAL A 182 9.01 8.04 6.98
N ARG A 183 9.70 6.91 6.86
CA ARG A 183 10.46 6.32 7.99
C ARG A 183 11.59 7.24 8.39
N ASP A 184 12.36 7.70 7.42
CA ASP A 184 13.50 8.60 7.64
C ASP A 184 13.03 9.90 8.30
N TYR A 185 11.89 10.45 7.83
CA TYR A 185 11.24 11.60 8.46
C TYR A 185 10.88 11.31 9.93
N LEU A 186 10.17 10.21 10.21
CA LEU A 186 9.73 9.87 11.57
C LEU A 186 10.90 9.58 12.50
N GLU A 187 11.96 8.94 12.01
CA GLU A 187 13.14 8.62 12.80
C GLU A 187 14.00 9.84 13.15
N ALA A 188 13.96 10.87 12.28
CA ALA A 188 14.63 12.13 12.51
C ALA A 188 13.94 13.01 13.57
N LEU A 189 12.70 12.72 13.94
CA LEU A 189 11.96 13.47 14.94
C LEU A 189 12.41 13.11 16.36
N ALA A 190 12.56 14.14 17.20
CA ALA A 190 12.83 13.99 18.63
C ALA A 190 11.66 14.53 19.45
N TRP A 191 11.09 13.72 20.33
CA TRP A 191 10.04 14.17 21.24
C TRP A 191 10.66 15.03 22.35
N ASP A 192 10.06 16.20 22.59
CA ASP A 192 10.50 17.16 23.60
C ASP A 192 10.01 16.83 25.04
N GLY A 193 9.34 15.69 25.22
CA GLY A 193 8.79 15.25 26.50
C GLY A 193 7.43 15.89 26.85
N THR A 194 6.93 16.82 26.05
CA THR A 194 5.63 17.46 26.30
C THR A 194 4.48 16.65 25.69
N PRO A 195 3.55 16.15 26.49
CA PRO A 195 2.41 15.35 25.98
C PRO A 195 1.41 16.24 25.25
N ARG A 196 1.16 15.94 23.99
CA ARG A 196 0.19 16.63 23.11
C ARG A 196 -0.76 15.65 22.44
N LEU A 197 -0.32 14.40 22.28
CA LEU A 197 -0.98 13.43 21.42
C LEU A 197 -2.39 13.05 21.89
N ASP A 198 -2.66 13.01 23.19
CA ASP A 198 -4.00 12.70 23.68
C ASP A 198 -4.98 13.87 23.49
N ALA A 199 -4.48 15.10 23.38
CA ALA A 199 -5.30 16.28 23.26
C ALA A 199 -5.38 16.83 21.81
N TRP A 200 -4.65 16.23 20.85
CA TRP A 200 -4.50 16.85 19.53
C TRP A 200 -5.82 17.07 18.79
N ALA A 201 -6.76 16.10 18.88
CA ALA A 201 -8.05 16.23 18.23
C ALA A 201 -8.92 17.33 18.89
N VAL A 202 -8.86 17.44 20.20
CA VAL A 202 -9.55 18.52 20.95
C VAL A 202 -8.94 19.87 20.59
N THR A 203 -7.61 19.95 20.61
CA THR A 203 -6.89 21.23 20.40
C THR A 203 -6.98 21.74 18.97
N TYR A 204 -6.82 20.87 17.97
CA TYR A 204 -6.69 21.30 16.57
C TYR A 204 -7.91 21.01 15.72
N LEU A 205 -8.74 20.02 16.09
CA LEU A 205 -9.97 19.71 15.35
C LEU A 205 -11.23 20.19 16.06
N GLY A 206 -11.11 20.84 17.24
CA GLY A 206 -12.25 21.28 18.02
C GLY A 206 -13.17 20.15 18.46
N ALA A 207 -12.63 18.94 18.62
CA ALA A 207 -13.40 17.78 19.04
C ALA A 207 -13.82 17.92 20.51
N GLU A 208 -14.92 17.26 20.88
CA GLU A 208 -15.35 17.17 22.27
C GLU A 208 -14.30 16.46 23.12
N ASP A 209 -14.03 16.99 24.31
CA ASP A 209 -13.04 16.46 25.24
C ASP A 209 -13.59 15.27 26.03
N THR A 210 -13.49 14.11 25.42
CA THR A 210 -13.87 12.81 26.05
C THR A 210 -12.70 11.82 26.05
N SER A 211 -12.70 10.89 26.99
CA SER A 211 -11.71 9.82 27.04
C SER A 211 -11.68 8.99 25.73
N LEU A 212 -12.84 8.79 25.13
CA LEU A 212 -12.99 8.06 23.87
C LEU A 212 -12.33 8.80 22.70
N HIS A 213 -12.63 10.11 22.53
CA HIS A 213 -12.06 10.90 21.43
C HIS A 213 -10.54 11.04 21.56
N ARG A 214 -10.05 11.30 22.78
CA ARG A 214 -8.61 11.33 23.08
C ARG A 214 -7.93 10.01 22.69
N SER A 215 -8.52 8.86 23.11
CA SER A 215 -7.96 7.55 22.82
C SER A 215 -8.01 7.20 21.33
N MET A 216 -9.15 7.38 20.65
CA MET A 216 -9.27 7.09 19.23
C MET A 216 -8.28 7.89 18.39
N ALA A 217 -8.17 9.20 18.67
CA ALA A 217 -7.30 10.09 17.93
C ALA A 217 -5.82 9.77 18.15
N SER A 218 -5.39 9.56 19.40
CA SER A 218 -3.99 9.23 19.70
C SER A 218 -3.59 7.85 19.18
N LEU A 219 -4.44 6.83 19.36
CA LEU A 219 -4.18 5.46 18.88
C LEU A 219 -4.13 5.39 17.34
N TRP A 220 -4.94 6.20 16.64
CA TRP A 220 -4.87 6.29 15.19
C TRP A 220 -3.52 6.85 14.72
N MET A 221 -3.00 7.90 15.39
CA MET A 221 -1.67 8.44 15.09
C MET A 221 -0.57 7.40 15.35
N VAL A 222 -0.63 6.67 16.47
CA VAL A 222 0.33 5.58 16.76
C VAL A 222 0.23 4.47 15.72
N SER A 223 -0.99 4.14 15.24
CA SER A 223 -1.18 3.14 14.18
C SER A 223 -0.56 3.56 12.85
N ALA A 224 -0.57 4.86 12.53
CA ALA A 224 0.07 5.41 11.35
C ALA A 224 1.60 5.25 11.42
N VAL A 225 2.19 5.48 12.59
CA VAL A 225 3.62 5.18 12.83
C VAL A 225 3.89 3.68 12.73
N ALA A 226 3.06 2.85 13.36
CA ALA A 226 3.22 1.40 13.33
C ALA A 226 3.21 0.83 11.89
N ARG A 227 2.35 1.35 11.01
CA ARG A 227 2.30 0.95 9.60
C ARG A 227 3.59 1.23 8.83
N ILE A 228 4.30 2.30 9.18
CA ILE A 228 5.60 2.65 8.58
C ILE A 228 6.75 1.83 9.19
N MET A 229 6.77 1.70 10.52
CA MET A 229 7.87 1.01 11.22
C MET A 229 7.77 -0.51 11.10
N GLN A 230 6.55 -1.05 10.98
CA GLN A 230 6.25 -2.47 10.84
C GLN A 230 5.25 -2.68 9.67
N PRO A 231 5.72 -2.59 8.41
CA PRO A 231 4.86 -2.76 7.24
C PRO A 231 4.04 -4.05 7.30
N GLY A 232 2.75 -3.93 7.03
CA GLY A 232 1.83 -5.06 7.11
C GLY A 232 1.32 -5.39 8.51
N CYS A 233 1.65 -4.65 9.56
CA CYS A 233 1.03 -4.79 10.87
C CYS A 233 -0.49 -4.59 10.77
N LYS A 234 -1.26 -5.13 11.71
CA LYS A 234 -2.70 -4.95 11.73
C LYS A 234 -3.04 -3.54 12.23
N ALA A 235 -3.66 -2.73 11.38
CA ALA A 235 -4.22 -1.42 11.68
C ALA A 235 -5.47 -1.26 10.80
N ASP A 236 -6.60 -1.82 11.26
CA ASP A 236 -7.86 -1.89 10.52
C ASP A 236 -8.89 -0.84 10.96
N HIS A 237 -8.44 0.15 11.72
CA HIS A 237 -9.25 1.28 12.15
C HIS A 237 -9.18 2.43 11.15
N MET A 238 -10.28 3.14 11.00
CA MET A 238 -10.38 4.36 10.20
C MET A 238 -10.94 5.46 11.10
N LEU A 239 -10.20 6.55 11.24
CA LEU A 239 -10.67 7.75 11.94
C LEU A 239 -11.66 8.49 11.06
N ILE A 240 -12.88 8.73 11.53
CA ILE A 240 -13.93 9.41 10.77
C ILE A 240 -14.12 10.82 11.33
N LEU A 241 -13.78 11.81 10.54
CA LEU A 241 -14.00 13.22 10.90
C LEU A 241 -15.40 13.64 10.47
N GLU A 242 -16.27 13.88 11.46
CA GLU A 242 -17.66 14.28 11.28
C GLU A 242 -17.81 15.80 11.40
N GLY A 243 -18.73 16.39 10.67
CA GLY A 243 -19.08 17.79 10.81
C GLY A 243 -19.45 18.44 9.49
N PRO A 244 -19.93 19.71 9.51
CA PRO A 244 -20.40 20.43 8.33
C PRO A 244 -19.39 20.47 7.19
N GLN A 245 -19.88 20.59 5.97
CA GLN A 245 -19.02 20.81 4.82
C GLN A 245 -18.26 22.15 4.97
N GLY A 246 -17.02 22.17 4.49
CA GLY A 246 -16.21 23.41 4.47
C GLY A 246 -15.41 23.71 5.74
N ILE A 247 -15.56 22.96 6.84
CA ILE A 247 -14.76 23.15 8.07
C ILE A 247 -13.29 22.67 7.96
N ARG A 248 -12.83 22.28 6.76
CA ARG A 248 -11.43 21.93 6.44
C ARG A 248 -10.96 20.57 6.98
N LYS A 249 -11.86 19.58 7.13
CA LYS A 249 -11.52 18.21 7.59
C LYS A 249 -10.40 17.56 6.76
N SER A 250 -10.58 17.50 5.43
CA SER A 250 -9.60 16.95 4.49
C SER A 250 -8.27 17.71 4.51
N THR A 251 -8.32 19.05 4.67
CA THR A 251 -7.11 19.86 4.79
C THR A 251 -6.31 19.50 6.05
N ALA A 252 -6.98 19.21 7.16
CA ALA A 252 -6.31 18.79 8.39
C ALA A 252 -5.60 17.43 8.21
N LEU A 253 -6.22 16.48 7.54
CA LEU A 253 -5.58 15.19 7.20
C LEU A 253 -4.36 15.38 6.28
N LYS A 254 -4.49 16.25 5.27
CA LYS A 254 -3.41 16.61 4.36
C LYS A 254 -2.24 17.27 5.09
N VAL A 255 -2.52 18.16 6.05
CA VAL A 255 -1.49 18.77 6.91
C VAL A 255 -0.77 17.71 7.73
N LEU A 256 -1.47 16.75 8.33
CA LEU A 256 -0.85 15.68 9.11
C LEU A 256 0.06 14.81 8.23
N ALA A 257 -0.39 14.39 7.07
CA ALA A 257 0.39 13.52 6.19
C ALA A 257 1.60 14.23 5.56
N SER A 258 1.45 15.47 5.14
CA SER A 258 2.18 16.23 4.13
C SER A 258 1.74 15.90 2.69
N GLU A 259 1.90 16.87 1.80
CA GLU A 259 1.44 16.78 0.40
C GLU A 259 1.83 15.50 -0.34
N PRO A 260 3.10 15.04 -0.34
CA PRO A 260 3.48 13.90 -1.17
C PRO A 260 2.93 12.57 -0.64
N TRP A 261 2.46 12.50 0.62
CA TRP A 261 2.06 11.26 1.30
C TRP A 261 0.58 11.18 1.61
N PHE A 262 -0.21 12.06 1.01
CA PHE A 262 -1.66 12.14 1.18
C PHE A 262 -2.38 11.92 -0.15
N THR A 263 -3.52 11.25 -0.11
CA THR A 263 -4.50 11.25 -1.21
C THR A 263 -5.91 11.19 -0.67
N ASP A 264 -6.82 11.86 -1.35
CA ASP A 264 -8.28 11.79 -1.21
C ASP A 264 -8.93 11.10 -2.42
N GLU A 265 -8.11 10.65 -3.37
CA GLU A 265 -8.54 9.92 -4.55
C GLU A 265 -8.09 8.46 -4.46
N LEU A 266 -9.04 7.55 -4.47
CA LEU A 266 -8.78 6.12 -4.55
C LEU A 266 -9.74 5.47 -5.56
N ALA A 267 -9.18 4.70 -6.49
CA ALA A 267 -9.95 3.89 -7.43
C ALA A 267 -10.82 2.85 -6.70
N GLU A 268 -11.67 2.15 -7.43
CA GLU A 268 -12.56 1.13 -6.88
C GLU A 268 -11.81 0.17 -5.93
N LEU A 269 -12.33 0.07 -4.70
CA LEU A 269 -11.71 -0.71 -3.63
C LEU A 269 -11.50 -2.18 -4.01
N GLY A 270 -10.25 -2.62 -3.91
CA GLY A 270 -9.84 -3.97 -4.26
C GLY A 270 -9.45 -4.16 -5.72
N SER A 271 -9.52 -3.12 -6.55
CA SER A 271 -8.96 -3.12 -7.90
C SER A 271 -7.42 -3.13 -7.86
N LYS A 272 -6.81 -3.42 -9.01
CA LYS A 272 -5.35 -3.30 -9.18
C LYS A 272 -4.90 -1.85 -9.10
N ASP A 273 -5.73 -0.95 -9.60
CA ASP A 273 -5.45 0.49 -9.67
C ASP A 273 -5.44 1.10 -8.27
N ALA A 274 -6.40 0.71 -7.41
CA ALA A 274 -6.37 1.11 -5.99
C ALA A 274 -5.08 0.65 -5.29
N ALA A 275 -4.62 -0.59 -5.56
CA ALA A 275 -3.38 -1.10 -4.96
C ALA A 275 -2.13 -0.34 -5.45
N GLN A 276 -2.14 0.17 -6.68
CA GLN A 276 -1.06 1.02 -7.22
C GLN A 276 -1.11 2.43 -6.65
N GLN A 277 -2.29 3.04 -6.58
CA GLN A 277 -2.48 4.39 -6.04
C GLN A 277 -2.10 4.51 -4.56
N MET A 278 -2.15 3.42 -3.80
CA MET A 278 -1.71 3.40 -2.41
C MET A 278 -0.18 3.43 -2.23
N ARG A 279 0.61 3.22 -3.30
CA ARG A 279 2.06 3.29 -3.20
C ARG A 279 2.51 4.72 -2.91
N GLY A 280 3.43 4.88 -1.99
CA GLY A 280 3.94 6.19 -1.61
C GLY A 280 2.94 7.07 -0.86
N ILE A 281 1.80 6.52 -0.43
CA ILE A 281 0.77 7.23 0.33
C ILE A 281 0.72 6.71 1.76
N TRP A 282 0.77 7.62 2.72
CA TRP A 282 0.74 7.33 4.16
C TRP A 282 -0.67 7.46 4.75
N ILE A 283 -1.37 8.54 4.44
CA ILE A 283 -2.75 8.78 4.89
C ILE A 283 -3.64 8.85 3.65
N ILE A 284 -4.65 7.98 3.61
CA ILE A 284 -5.65 7.91 2.56
C ILE A 284 -6.98 8.37 3.13
N GLU A 285 -7.55 9.40 2.53
CA GLU A 285 -8.89 9.87 2.87
C GLU A 285 -9.93 9.14 2.01
N MET A 286 -10.94 8.61 2.66
CA MET A 286 -12.19 8.18 2.05
C MET A 286 -13.24 9.26 2.27
N ALA A 287 -13.43 10.12 1.27
CA ALA A 287 -14.42 11.17 1.32
C ALA A 287 -15.83 10.63 1.13
N GLU A 288 -16.84 11.38 1.60
CA GLU A 288 -18.26 11.12 1.34
C GLU A 288 -18.74 9.70 1.68
N LEU A 289 -18.32 9.18 2.83
CA LEU A 289 -18.74 7.84 3.28
C LEU A 289 -20.26 7.68 3.39
N ASP A 290 -21.01 8.76 3.51
CA ASP A 290 -22.47 8.81 3.54
C ASP A 290 -23.10 8.47 2.18
N ALA A 291 -22.42 8.71 1.08
CA ALA A 291 -22.89 8.32 -0.28
C ALA A 291 -22.74 6.82 -0.56
N ILE A 292 -22.01 6.10 0.29
CA ILE A 292 -21.61 4.69 0.07
C ILE A 292 -22.75 3.74 0.44
N GLY A 293 -23.10 2.81 -0.47
CA GLY A 293 -24.13 1.79 -0.27
C GLY A 293 -23.71 0.71 0.77
N GLN A 294 -24.69 -0.05 1.29
CA GLN A 294 -24.46 -1.12 2.28
C GLN A 294 -23.47 -2.20 1.78
N ALA A 295 -23.53 -2.57 0.50
CA ALA A 295 -22.59 -3.53 -0.10
C ALA A 295 -21.15 -3.01 -0.09
N ASP A 296 -20.98 -1.70 -0.26
CA ASP A 296 -19.67 -1.05 -0.30
C ASP A 296 -19.08 -0.89 1.09
N VAL A 297 -19.89 -0.68 2.13
CA VAL A 297 -19.42 -0.67 3.53
C VAL A 297 -18.77 -2.02 3.89
N SER A 298 -19.35 -3.13 3.47
CA SER A 298 -18.74 -4.45 3.67
C SER A 298 -17.43 -4.62 2.91
N ARG A 299 -17.32 -4.05 1.69
CA ARG A 299 -16.07 -4.01 0.91
C ARG A 299 -15.01 -3.16 1.60
N ILE A 300 -15.39 -1.97 2.11
CA ILE A 300 -14.49 -1.10 2.88
C ILE A 300 -13.94 -1.86 4.09
N LYS A 301 -14.78 -2.51 4.90
CA LYS A 301 -14.36 -3.29 6.07
C LYS A 301 -13.37 -4.41 5.71
N ALA A 302 -13.64 -5.14 4.64
CA ALA A 302 -12.74 -6.16 4.13
C ALA A 302 -11.43 -5.56 3.62
N PHE A 303 -11.49 -4.40 2.97
CA PHE A 303 -10.33 -3.68 2.46
C PHE A 303 -9.45 -3.13 3.59
N LEU A 304 -10.02 -2.47 4.61
CA LEU A 304 -9.29 -1.98 5.78
C LEU A 304 -8.54 -3.08 6.51
N SER A 305 -9.11 -4.30 6.55
CA SER A 305 -8.52 -5.43 7.28
C SER A 305 -7.33 -6.08 6.58
N ARG A 306 -7.02 -5.71 5.34
CA ARG A 306 -5.87 -6.27 4.63
C ARG A 306 -4.57 -5.76 5.22
N THR A 307 -3.61 -6.65 5.34
CA THR A 307 -2.24 -6.34 5.77
C THR A 307 -1.28 -6.26 4.60
N THR A 308 -1.64 -6.87 3.48
CA THR A 308 -0.85 -6.91 2.25
C THR A 308 -1.76 -6.73 1.04
N ASP A 309 -1.23 -6.14 -0.02
CA ASP A 309 -1.86 -6.06 -1.32
C ASP A 309 -1.06 -6.90 -2.32
N ARG A 310 -1.78 -7.74 -3.08
CA ARG A 310 -1.18 -8.64 -4.06
C ARG A 310 -1.72 -8.33 -5.45
N TYR A 311 -0.84 -7.89 -6.33
CA TYR A 311 -1.20 -7.54 -7.70
C TYR A 311 0.01 -7.64 -8.62
N ARG A 312 -0.24 -7.56 -9.92
CA ARG A 312 0.82 -7.48 -10.93
C ARG A 312 0.90 -6.06 -11.44
N PRO A 313 2.03 -5.33 -11.22
CA PRO A 313 2.23 -4.01 -11.77
C PRO A 313 2.10 -4.01 -13.31
N PRO A 314 1.74 -2.89 -13.92
CA PRO A 314 1.72 -2.76 -15.37
C PRO A 314 3.07 -3.15 -15.96
N TYR A 315 3.05 -3.84 -17.08
CA TYR A 315 4.25 -4.29 -17.82
C TYR A 315 5.20 -5.23 -17.05
N GLU A 316 4.98 -5.49 -15.77
CA GLU A 316 5.78 -6.45 -15.03
C GLU A 316 5.33 -7.89 -15.27
N ARG A 317 6.31 -8.82 -15.26
CA ARG A 317 6.08 -10.25 -15.48
C ARG A 317 5.54 -10.96 -14.25
N TYR A 318 5.91 -10.49 -13.07
CA TYR A 318 5.64 -11.15 -11.80
C TYR A 318 4.59 -10.43 -10.96
N VAL A 319 3.84 -11.23 -10.19
CA VAL A 319 2.96 -10.70 -9.14
C VAL A 319 3.81 -10.28 -7.96
N VAL A 320 3.55 -9.08 -7.44
CA VAL A 320 4.18 -8.58 -6.22
C VAL A 320 3.22 -8.67 -5.04
N THR A 321 3.76 -8.87 -3.85
CA THR A 321 3.04 -8.78 -2.59
C THR A 321 3.67 -7.63 -1.80
N VAL A 322 2.91 -6.58 -1.57
CA VAL A 322 3.38 -5.37 -0.90
C VAL A 322 2.71 -5.27 0.46
N PRO A 323 3.45 -5.26 1.56
CA PRO A 323 2.90 -4.99 2.89
C PRO A 323 2.33 -3.57 2.95
N ARG A 324 1.15 -3.41 3.54
CA ARG A 324 0.53 -2.09 3.69
C ARG A 324 1.29 -1.20 4.64
N GLN A 325 1.48 0.04 4.23
CA GLN A 325 2.17 1.08 4.98
C GLN A 325 1.29 2.32 5.18
N CYS A 326 0.04 2.28 4.74
CA CYS A 326 -0.92 3.36 4.89
C CYS A 326 -1.92 3.11 6.02
N VAL A 327 -2.50 4.21 6.50
CA VAL A 327 -3.70 4.25 7.32
C VAL A 327 -4.82 4.99 6.60
N PHE A 328 -6.04 4.76 7.07
CA PHE A 328 -7.24 5.34 6.47
C PHE A 328 -7.88 6.35 7.42
N ALA A 329 -8.38 7.42 6.85
CA ALA A 329 -9.28 8.35 7.48
C ALA A 329 -10.54 8.53 6.61
N GLY A 330 -11.65 8.90 7.20
CA GLY A 330 -12.87 9.22 6.46
C GLY A 330 -13.35 10.61 6.81
N THR A 331 -14.08 11.25 5.90
CA THR A 331 -14.79 12.50 6.17
C THR A 331 -16.26 12.34 5.81
N VAL A 332 -17.12 12.83 6.69
CA VAL A 332 -18.58 12.80 6.50
C VAL A 332 -19.19 14.13 6.93
N ASN A 333 -20.33 14.44 6.33
CA ASN A 333 -21.09 15.63 6.66
C ASN A 333 -22.27 15.33 7.61
N PRO A 334 -23.08 14.26 7.39
CA PRO A 334 -24.17 13.90 8.28
C PRO A 334 -23.69 13.15 9.53
N ASP A 335 -24.54 13.14 10.56
CA ASP A 335 -24.30 12.44 11.82
C ASP A 335 -24.62 10.92 11.72
N THR A 336 -25.29 10.46 10.66
CA THR A 336 -25.67 9.06 10.44
C THR A 336 -25.23 8.59 9.06
N TYR A 337 -24.33 7.62 9.01
CA TYR A 337 -23.69 7.16 7.76
C TYR A 337 -23.34 5.66 7.76
N LEU A 338 -23.39 4.99 8.90
CA LEU A 338 -23.10 3.55 8.99
C LEU A 338 -24.35 2.74 8.63
N ARG A 339 -24.28 1.99 7.55
CA ARG A 339 -25.41 1.21 6.99
C ARG A 339 -25.32 -0.29 7.23
N ASP A 340 -24.26 -0.77 7.90
CA ASP A 340 -24.07 -2.17 8.21
C ASP A 340 -23.96 -2.35 9.72
N GLU A 341 -24.72 -3.30 10.26
CA GLU A 341 -24.82 -3.56 11.69
C GLU A 341 -23.58 -4.27 12.26
N THR A 342 -22.76 -4.90 11.42
CA THR A 342 -21.67 -5.74 11.85
C THR A 342 -20.30 -5.14 11.51
N GLY A 343 -19.34 -5.27 12.45
CA GLY A 343 -17.94 -4.90 12.18
C GLY A 343 -17.66 -3.40 12.20
N ASN A 344 -18.57 -2.57 12.72
CA ASN A 344 -18.41 -1.11 12.83
C ASN A 344 -17.26 -0.69 13.75
N ARG A 345 -16.71 -1.61 14.55
CA ARG A 345 -15.54 -1.37 15.41
C ARG A 345 -14.33 -0.77 14.68
N ARG A 346 -14.31 -0.83 13.35
CA ARG A 346 -13.25 -0.25 12.52
C ARG A 346 -13.42 1.24 12.29
N PHE A 347 -14.61 1.76 12.48
CA PHE A 347 -14.92 3.18 12.28
C PHE A 347 -14.84 3.90 13.62
N TRP A 348 -13.94 4.83 13.73
CA TRP A 348 -13.71 5.63 14.92
C TRP A 348 -14.23 7.05 14.69
N PRO A 349 -15.49 7.31 15.07
CA PRO A 349 -16.11 8.59 14.84
C PRO A 349 -15.53 9.67 15.75
N LEU A 350 -15.27 10.83 15.16
CA LEU A 350 -14.76 12.01 15.85
C LEU A 350 -15.44 13.26 15.29
N ARG A 351 -16.32 13.85 16.09
CA ARG A 351 -17.01 15.08 15.71
C ARG A 351 -16.06 16.25 15.80
N CYS A 352 -15.88 16.96 14.69
CA CYS A 352 -15.04 18.15 14.59
C CYS A 352 -15.85 19.41 14.84
N GLY A 353 -15.23 20.36 15.54
CA GLY A 353 -15.67 21.74 15.66
C GLY A 353 -14.82 22.66 14.77
N ASP A 354 -14.38 23.78 15.34
CA ASP A 354 -13.49 24.72 14.66
C ASP A 354 -12.09 24.14 14.53
N ILE A 355 -11.60 24.05 13.29
CA ILE A 355 -10.29 23.45 12.99
C ILE A 355 -9.20 24.52 12.91
N ASP A 356 -8.22 24.43 13.81
CA ASP A 356 -7.01 25.25 13.83
C ASP A 356 -5.89 24.61 12.96
N LEU A 357 -5.92 24.94 11.67
CA LEU A 357 -4.90 24.44 10.73
C LEU A 357 -3.50 25.01 10.97
N ASP A 358 -3.41 26.23 11.48
CA ASP A 358 -2.12 26.89 11.67
C ASP A 358 -1.41 26.34 12.91
N GLY A 359 -2.16 26.10 13.99
CA GLY A 359 -1.68 25.37 15.14
C GLY A 359 -1.25 23.96 14.78
N LEU A 360 -2.06 23.25 14.00
CA LEU A 360 -1.75 21.89 13.55
C LEU A 360 -0.46 21.84 12.69
N ARG A 361 -0.27 22.78 11.76
CA ARG A 361 0.96 22.89 10.96
C ARG A 361 2.19 23.12 11.82
N ARG A 362 2.09 24.03 12.79
CA ARG A 362 3.19 24.36 13.70
C ARG A 362 3.60 23.16 14.54
N ASP A 363 2.64 22.44 15.09
CA ASP A 363 2.88 21.41 16.10
C ASP A 363 2.91 19.98 15.53
N ARG A 364 2.68 19.81 14.22
CA ARG A 364 2.65 18.53 13.50
C ARG A 364 3.85 17.63 13.82
N ASN A 365 5.05 18.17 13.77
CA ASN A 365 6.27 17.41 14.03
C ASN A 365 6.35 16.94 15.49
N HIS A 366 5.87 17.72 16.43
CA HIS A 366 5.81 17.33 17.86
C HIS A 366 4.79 16.20 18.08
N LEU A 367 3.65 16.24 17.38
CA LEU A 367 2.65 15.17 17.44
C LEU A 367 3.22 13.84 16.92
N TRP A 368 3.87 13.87 15.77
CA TRP A 368 4.51 12.66 15.22
C TRP A 368 5.68 12.19 16.07
N ALA A 369 6.48 13.09 16.62
CA ALA A 369 7.57 12.74 17.53
C ALA A 369 7.07 11.99 18.78
N GLU A 370 5.96 12.46 19.38
CA GLU A 370 5.32 11.77 20.50
C GLU A 370 4.74 10.42 20.09
N ALA A 371 4.08 10.32 18.92
CA ALA A 371 3.56 9.06 18.39
C ALA A 371 4.67 8.02 18.17
N VAL A 372 5.83 8.45 17.65
CA VAL A 372 7.03 7.60 17.52
C VAL A 372 7.55 7.14 18.88
N ALA A 373 7.62 8.05 19.85
CA ALA A 373 8.07 7.72 21.20
C ALA A 373 7.15 6.69 21.87
N ARG A 374 5.83 6.86 21.74
CA ARG A 374 4.83 5.89 22.25
C ARG A 374 4.95 4.54 21.55
N TYR A 375 5.08 4.52 20.23
CA TYR A 375 5.29 3.28 19.46
C TYR A 375 6.57 2.54 19.93
N ARG A 376 7.68 3.27 20.07
CA ARG A 376 8.96 2.70 20.56
C ARG A 376 8.86 2.18 22.01
N ALA A 377 8.02 2.77 22.82
CA ALA A 377 7.72 2.32 24.17
C ALA A 377 6.78 1.10 24.22
N GLY A 378 6.33 0.58 23.06
CA GLY A 378 5.43 -0.57 22.98
C GLY A 378 3.97 -0.26 23.27
N ALA A 379 3.54 0.99 23.14
CA ALA A 379 2.13 1.35 23.31
C ALA A 379 1.26 0.64 22.24
N PRO A 380 0.09 0.12 22.61
CA PRO A 380 -0.87 -0.43 21.65
C PRO A 380 -1.38 0.68 20.73
N TRP A 381 -1.84 0.29 19.53
CA TRP A 381 -2.50 1.19 18.57
C TRP A 381 -3.94 0.75 18.28
N TRP A 382 -4.55 0.06 19.25
CA TRP A 382 -5.96 -0.35 19.26
C TRP A 382 -6.53 -0.15 20.67
N ILE A 383 -7.84 -0.06 20.81
CA ILE A 383 -8.49 0.12 22.10
C ILE A 383 -8.49 -1.23 22.84
N GLU A 384 -7.88 -1.26 24.05
CA GLU A 384 -7.83 -2.42 24.93
C GLU A 384 -8.81 -2.29 26.10
N ASP A 385 -9.06 -1.07 26.58
CA ASP A 385 -9.95 -0.81 27.69
C ASP A 385 -11.39 -1.19 27.34
N ARG A 386 -12.01 -2.03 28.19
CA ARG A 386 -13.36 -2.54 27.97
C ARG A 386 -14.43 -1.45 28.01
N THR A 387 -14.23 -0.45 28.83
CA THR A 387 -15.16 0.69 28.95
C THR A 387 -15.13 1.51 27.65
N LEU A 388 -13.93 1.82 27.15
CA LEU A 388 -13.77 2.53 25.88
C LEU A 388 -14.27 1.70 24.69
N VAL A 389 -14.13 0.37 24.72
CA VAL A 389 -14.72 -0.52 23.69
C VAL A 389 -16.25 -0.42 23.71
N ALA A 390 -16.88 -0.38 24.89
CA ALA A 390 -18.33 -0.25 25.00
C ALA A 390 -18.81 1.14 24.54
N GLU A 391 -18.12 2.21 24.95
CA GLU A 391 -18.38 3.58 24.50
C GLU A 391 -18.22 3.73 22.97
N ALA A 392 -17.17 3.13 22.40
CA ALA A 392 -16.95 3.11 20.96
C ALA A 392 -18.11 2.40 20.23
N SER A 393 -18.58 1.26 20.77
CA SER A 393 -19.72 0.55 20.21
C SER A 393 -21.00 1.37 20.26
N ALA A 394 -21.27 2.04 21.37
CA ALA A 394 -22.43 2.93 21.51
C ALA A 394 -22.35 4.13 20.54
N ALA A 395 -21.16 4.72 20.40
CA ALA A 395 -20.93 5.81 19.44
C ALA A 395 -21.16 5.37 17.99
N GLN A 396 -20.79 4.14 17.64
CA GLN A 396 -21.02 3.54 16.32
C GLN A 396 -22.49 3.20 16.08
N GLU A 397 -23.19 2.69 17.11
CA GLU A 397 -24.63 2.42 17.05
C GLU A 397 -25.44 3.72 16.86
N ALA A 398 -25.07 4.79 17.52
CA ALA A 398 -25.72 6.10 17.35
C ALA A 398 -25.60 6.66 15.92
N ARG A 399 -24.60 6.20 15.13
CA ARG A 399 -24.35 6.61 13.76
C ARG A 399 -24.93 5.64 12.73
N TYR A 400 -25.60 4.60 13.20
CA TYR A 400 -26.26 3.65 12.32
C TYR A 400 -27.45 4.31 11.63
N GLN A 401 -27.38 4.35 10.31
CA GLN A 401 -28.49 4.78 9.49
C GLN A 401 -29.41 3.58 9.29
N GLY A 402 -30.50 3.54 10.05
CA GLY A 402 -31.51 2.49 9.92
C GLY A 402 -32.00 2.33 8.48
N ASP A 403 -32.40 1.12 8.16
CA ASP A 403 -33.03 0.84 6.88
C ASP A 403 -34.39 1.57 6.76
N ALA A 404 -34.75 2.02 5.58
CA ALA A 404 -36.05 2.62 5.32
C ALA A 404 -37.23 1.69 5.70
N TRP A 405 -36.98 0.40 5.85
CA TRP A 405 -37.93 -0.59 6.30
C TRP A 405 -38.07 -0.67 7.81
N ASP A 406 -37.06 -0.27 8.56
CA ASP A 406 -37.01 -0.42 10.03
C ASP A 406 -38.19 0.26 10.70
N ALA A 407 -38.49 1.50 10.36
CA ALA A 407 -39.62 2.22 10.91
C ALA A 407 -40.99 1.56 10.55
N ARG A 408 -41.08 0.97 9.35
CA ARG A 408 -42.30 0.27 8.94
C ARG A 408 -42.48 -1.05 9.69
N ILE A 409 -41.39 -1.80 9.86
CA ILE A 409 -41.37 -3.06 10.60
C ILE A 409 -41.68 -2.78 12.07
N GLU A 410 -41.02 -1.79 12.66
CA GLU A 410 -41.23 -1.43 14.07
C GLU A 410 -42.66 -1.01 14.35
N ARG A 411 -43.23 -0.14 13.48
CA ARG A 411 -44.64 0.24 13.57
C ARG A 411 -45.56 -0.97 13.47
N TRP A 412 -45.28 -1.91 12.58
CA TRP A 412 -46.12 -3.11 12.42
C TRP A 412 -46.01 -4.05 13.62
N LEU A 413 -44.87 -4.16 14.27
CA LEU A 413 -44.65 -4.97 15.46
C LEU A 413 -45.43 -4.48 16.67
N ILE A 414 -45.63 -3.18 16.81
CA ILE A 414 -46.30 -2.54 17.97
C ILE A 414 -47.73 -2.09 17.67
N SER A 415 -48.16 -2.05 16.42
CA SER A 415 -49.48 -1.60 16.00
C SER A 415 -50.13 -2.57 15.01
N GLU A 416 -51.43 -2.53 14.92
CA GLU A 416 -52.22 -3.31 13.96
C GLU A 416 -53.12 -2.41 13.14
N ARG A 417 -53.45 -2.82 11.91
CA ARG A 417 -54.47 -2.14 11.11
C ARG A 417 -55.84 -2.49 11.65
N LYS A 418 -56.63 -1.50 11.98
CA LYS A 418 -58.03 -1.64 12.34
C LYS A 418 -58.88 -0.61 11.57
N SER A 419 -60.04 -1.04 11.16
CA SER A 419 -61.08 -0.12 10.75
C SER A 419 -61.57 0.66 11.95
N VAL A 420 -61.35 1.95 11.97
CA VAL A 420 -61.79 2.85 13.03
C VAL A 420 -62.81 3.79 12.49
N ASN A 421 -63.95 3.87 13.14
CA ASN A 421 -64.97 4.84 12.78
C ASN A 421 -64.51 6.25 13.17
N VAL A 422 -64.28 7.10 12.20
CA VAL A 422 -63.87 8.52 12.36
C VAL A 422 -65.01 9.49 12.06
N GLY A 423 -66.20 8.95 11.82
CA GLY A 423 -67.40 9.75 11.56
C GLY A 423 -67.80 10.59 12.78
N VAL A 424 -68.47 11.70 12.50
CA VAL A 424 -68.94 12.66 13.52
C VAL A 424 -70.47 12.57 13.55
N GLY A 425 -71.06 12.37 14.73
CA GLY A 425 -72.49 12.30 14.92
C GLY A 425 -73.09 10.97 14.44
N HIS A 426 -74.09 10.98 13.55
CA HIS A 426 -74.75 9.77 13.01
C HIS A 426 -74.13 9.27 11.69
N PHE A 427 -73.08 9.87 11.25
CA PHE A 427 -72.37 9.46 10.02
C PHE A 427 -71.19 8.55 10.38
N GLU A 428 -71.26 7.31 9.94
CA GLU A 428 -70.16 6.33 10.06
C GLU A 428 -69.20 6.51 8.88
N ASP A 429 -67.95 6.85 9.19
CA ASP A 429 -66.85 6.87 8.23
C ASP A 429 -65.74 5.93 8.76
N TRP A 430 -65.63 4.77 8.17
CA TRP A 430 -64.70 3.73 8.55
C TRP A 430 -63.41 3.90 7.78
N GLN A 431 -62.36 4.29 8.49
CA GLN A 431 -61.00 4.40 7.94
C GLN A 431 -60.08 3.38 8.54
N GLU A 432 -59.25 2.73 7.69
CA GLU A 432 -58.18 1.89 8.15
C GLU A 432 -57.05 2.74 8.77
N ARG A 433 -56.81 2.54 10.04
CA ARG A 433 -55.73 3.20 10.76
C ARG A 433 -54.86 2.19 11.51
N PHE A 434 -53.58 2.54 11.72
CA PHE A 434 -52.71 1.84 12.63
C PHE A 434 -53.06 2.23 14.06
N VAL A 435 -53.47 1.26 14.87
CA VAL A 435 -53.73 1.42 16.32
C VAL A 435 -52.74 0.59 17.11
N PRO A 436 -52.32 1.05 18.30
CA PRO A 436 -51.42 0.26 19.15
C PRO A 436 -51.99 -1.12 19.45
N ARG A 437 -51.18 -2.18 19.35
CA ARG A 437 -51.55 -3.51 19.78
C ARG A 437 -51.66 -3.55 21.31
N ALA A 438 -52.57 -4.32 21.82
CA ALA A 438 -52.68 -4.56 23.28
C ALA A 438 -51.38 -5.20 23.84
N LYS A 439 -50.66 -5.96 23.02
CA LYS A 439 -49.34 -6.51 23.31
C LYS A 439 -48.52 -6.48 22.02
N PRO A 440 -47.29 -5.96 22.06
CA PRO A 440 -46.37 -6.04 20.91
C PRO A 440 -46.14 -7.50 20.51
N LEU A 441 -45.89 -7.72 19.24
CA LEU A 441 -45.55 -9.06 18.75
C LEU A 441 -44.15 -9.45 19.25
N THR A 442 -44.04 -10.64 19.79
CA THR A 442 -42.80 -11.20 20.34
C THR A 442 -42.29 -12.39 19.54
N ASP A 443 -43.03 -12.81 18.51
CA ASP A 443 -42.71 -13.92 17.62
C ASP A 443 -43.14 -13.58 16.20
N VAL A 444 -42.23 -13.63 15.25
CA VAL A 444 -42.45 -13.27 13.83
C VAL A 444 -41.59 -14.09 12.89
N SER A 445 -42.08 -14.29 11.66
CA SER A 445 -41.26 -14.80 10.57
C SER A 445 -40.81 -13.68 9.60
N VAL A 446 -39.77 -13.96 8.83
CA VAL A 446 -39.32 -13.03 7.76
C VAL A 446 -40.42 -12.84 6.72
N SER A 447 -41.17 -13.91 6.42
CA SER A 447 -42.28 -13.91 5.48
C SER A 447 -43.41 -12.96 5.93
N GLU A 448 -43.80 -13.04 7.20
CA GLU A 448 -44.81 -12.14 7.78
C GLU A 448 -44.40 -10.67 7.70
N LEU A 449 -43.12 -10.37 7.94
CA LEU A 449 -42.63 -9.00 7.87
C LEU A 449 -42.56 -8.48 6.44
N LEU A 450 -42.14 -9.30 5.46
CA LEU A 450 -42.12 -8.91 4.06
C LEU A 450 -43.54 -8.66 3.52
N GLU A 451 -44.46 -9.54 3.84
CA GLU A 451 -45.83 -9.47 3.32
C GLU A 451 -46.69 -8.43 4.06
N GLN A 452 -46.75 -8.53 5.40
CA GLN A 452 -47.69 -7.76 6.20
C GLN A 452 -47.17 -6.39 6.64
N ALA A 453 -45.89 -6.32 7.00
CA ALA A 453 -45.27 -5.04 7.44
C ALA A 453 -44.90 -4.19 6.21
N LEU A 454 -44.30 -4.79 5.19
CA LEU A 454 -43.72 -4.09 4.05
C LEU A 454 -44.62 -4.11 2.83
N GLY A 455 -45.60 -5.02 2.76
CA GLY A 455 -46.52 -5.13 1.63
C GLY A 455 -45.90 -5.66 0.35
N ILE A 456 -44.86 -6.46 0.47
CA ILE A 456 -44.14 -7.05 -0.68
C ILE A 456 -44.76 -8.43 -0.95
N GLU A 457 -45.32 -8.60 -2.14
CA GLU A 457 -45.91 -9.88 -2.56
C GLU A 457 -44.86 -11.01 -2.59
N ALA A 458 -45.24 -12.20 -2.16
CA ALA A 458 -44.32 -13.35 -2.06
C ALA A 458 -43.56 -13.66 -3.37
N ALA A 459 -44.24 -13.46 -4.53
CA ALA A 459 -43.62 -13.66 -5.83
C ALA A 459 -42.49 -12.68 -6.18
N LYS A 460 -42.40 -11.56 -5.46
CA LYS A 460 -41.39 -10.50 -5.66
C LYS A 460 -40.25 -10.56 -4.65
N TRP A 461 -40.27 -11.50 -3.71
CA TRP A 461 -39.22 -11.61 -2.68
C TRP A 461 -37.88 -12.02 -3.27
N THR A 462 -36.87 -11.25 -2.97
CA THR A 462 -35.49 -11.59 -3.29
C THR A 462 -34.79 -12.17 -2.05
N LYS A 463 -33.67 -12.87 -2.26
CA LYS A 463 -32.80 -13.29 -1.16
C LYS A 463 -32.26 -12.08 -0.39
N GLY A 464 -32.03 -10.96 -1.08
CA GLY A 464 -31.63 -9.69 -0.48
C GLY A 464 -32.65 -9.15 0.51
N ASP A 465 -33.95 -9.18 0.17
CA ASP A 465 -35.04 -8.73 1.02
C ASP A 465 -35.14 -9.56 2.30
N GLN A 466 -35.02 -10.88 2.17
CA GLN A 466 -35.03 -11.79 3.33
C GLN A 466 -33.82 -11.55 4.26
N MET A 467 -32.64 -11.30 3.68
CA MET A 467 -31.45 -10.98 4.45
C MET A 467 -31.58 -9.64 5.18
N ARG A 468 -32.16 -8.64 4.54
CA ARG A 468 -32.37 -7.29 5.05
C ARG A 468 -33.32 -7.29 6.27
N VAL A 469 -34.43 -8.00 6.19
CA VAL A 469 -35.36 -8.20 7.33
C VAL A 469 -34.68 -9.02 8.45
N GLY A 470 -33.93 -10.06 8.09
CA GLY A 470 -33.18 -10.86 9.05
C GLY A 470 -32.11 -10.07 9.80
N ALA A 471 -31.46 -9.11 9.11
CA ALA A 471 -30.50 -8.19 9.70
C ALA A 471 -31.18 -7.26 10.73
N TYR A 472 -32.31 -6.63 10.40
CA TYR A 472 -33.10 -5.83 11.32
C TYR A 472 -33.45 -6.60 12.60
N LEU A 473 -34.00 -7.83 12.47
CA LEU A 473 -34.37 -8.64 13.62
C LEU A 473 -33.18 -8.98 14.52
N LYS A 474 -32.03 -9.27 13.90
CA LYS A 474 -30.79 -9.55 14.63
C LYS A 474 -30.27 -8.32 15.38
N ALA A 475 -30.29 -7.12 14.76
CA ALA A 475 -29.90 -5.87 15.39
C ALA A 475 -30.77 -5.54 16.60
N LYS A 476 -32.06 -5.79 16.49
CA LYS A 476 -33.02 -5.60 17.58
C LYS A 476 -33.01 -6.76 18.60
N LYS A 477 -31.94 -7.62 18.58
CA LYS A 477 -31.72 -8.72 19.52
C LYS A 477 -32.83 -9.78 19.54
N TRP A 478 -33.47 -10.04 18.38
CA TRP A 478 -34.39 -11.15 18.21
C TRP A 478 -33.63 -12.45 18.02
N GLU A 479 -34.01 -13.50 18.74
CA GLU A 479 -33.40 -14.83 18.66
C GLU A 479 -34.05 -15.65 17.54
N ARG A 480 -33.20 -16.14 16.59
CA ARG A 480 -33.65 -17.01 15.52
C ARG A 480 -33.82 -18.45 15.99
N TYR A 481 -34.95 -19.06 15.78
CA TYR A 481 -35.19 -20.47 16.10
C TYR A 481 -35.95 -21.16 14.96
N LYS A 482 -35.97 -22.49 14.98
CA LYS A 482 -36.72 -23.31 14.02
C LYS A 482 -37.93 -23.91 14.68
N THR A 483 -39.09 -23.77 14.08
CA THR A 483 -40.33 -24.40 14.63
C THR A 483 -40.22 -25.91 14.60
N THR A 484 -40.69 -26.54 15.69
CA THR A 484 -40.69 -28.02 15.88
C THR A 484 -42.01 -28.64 15.40
N GLY A 485 -42.69 -28.10 14.40
CA GLY A 485 -43.95 -28.59 13.89
C GLY A 485 -43.88 -30.09 13.50
N ALA A 486 -44.78 -30.89 14.04
CA ALA A 486 -44.95 -32.27 13.62
C ALA A 486 -45.59 -32.32 12.21
N PRO A 487 -45.23 -33.29 11.34
CA PRO A 487 -45.79 -33.39 10.00
C PRO A 487 -47.28 -33.58 9.90
N LYS A 488 -47.98 -33.72 11.03
CA LYS A 488 -49.43 -34.01 11.12
C LYS A 488 -50.33 -32.81 10.92
N ASP A 489 -49.79 -31.56 11.07
CA ASP A 489 -50.63 -30.35 11.06
C ASP A 489 -50.44 -29.51 9.79
N GLY A 490 -49.75 -30.00 8.75
CA GLY A 490 -49.59 -29.31 7.50
C GLY A 490 -48.70 -28.05 7.56
N VAL A 491 -48.12 -27.71 8.72
CA VAL A 491 -47.28 -26.53 8.91
C VAL A 491 -45.84 -26.89 8.56
N ALA A 492 -45.32 -26.31 7.47
CA ALA A 492 -43.95 -26.48 7.08
C ALA A 492 -43.01 -25.94 8.18
N ARG A 493 -41.86 -26.61 8.40
CA ARG A 493 -40.84 -26.13 9.33
C ARG A 493 -40.33 -24.78 8.84
N GLU A 494 -40.61 -23.74 9.61
CA GLU A 494 -40.25 -22.37 9.31
C GLU A 494 -39.20 -21.83 10.27
N TRP A 495 -38.34 -20.93 9.78
CA TRP A 495 -37.44 -20.13 10.60
C TRP A 495 -38.21 -18.92 11.11
N ARG A 496 -38.32 -18.81 12.46
CA ARG A 496 -38.94 -17.68 13.13
C ARG A 496 -37.96 -16.96 14.05
N TYR A 497 -38.37 -15.80 14.48
CA TYR A 497 -37.59 -14.94 15.37
C TYR A 497 -38.47 -14.61 16.60
N ARG A 498 -37.89 -14.74 17.79
CA ARG A 498 -38.57 -14.39 19.03
C ARG A 498 -37.78 -13.35 19.80
N ARG A 499 -38.47 -12.47 20.54
CA ARG A 499 -37.91 -11.51 21.46
C ARG A 499 -38.10 -12.00 22.90
N LEU A 500 -37.00 -12.10 23.66
CA LEU A 500 -37.02 -12.64 25.04
C LEU A 500 -37.43 -11.59 26.06
N SER A 501 -37.39 -10.30 25.74
CA SER A 501 -37.84 -9.22 26.62
C SER A 501 -38.79 -8.31 25.88
N PRO A 502 -39.87 -7.79 26.51
CA PRO A 502 -40.70 -6.74 25.89
C PRO A 502 -39.86 -5.50 25.65
N PRO A 503 -40.25 -4.64 24.69
CA PRO A 503 -39.61 -3.34 24.51
C PRO A 503 -39.72 -2.53 25.80
N GLU A 504 -38.62 -1.90 26.23
CA GLU A 504 -38.67 -0.94 27.32
C GLU A 504 -39.65 0.16 26.95
N GLU A 505 -40.63 0.39 27.82
CA GLU A 505 -41.57 1.50 27.67
C GLU A 505 -40.80 2.81 27.93
N GLY A 506 -40.60 3.59 26.87
CA GLY A 506 -40.16 4.97 26.98
C GLY A 506 -38.67 5.20 26.74
N ALA A 507 -38.28 5.42 25.48
CA ALA A 507 -37.16 6.27 25.08
C ALA A 507 -37.61 7.15 23.90
#